data_490987ea562ca660680e86559e30d8c4
#
_entry.id   490987ea562ca660680e86559e30d8c4
#
_cell.length_a   1.000
_cell.length_b   1.000
_cell.length_c   1.000
_cell.angle_alpha   90.00
_cell.angle_beta   90.00
_cell.angle_gamma   90.00
#
_symmetry.space_group_name_H-M   'P 1'
#
loop_
_entity.id
_entity.type
_entity.pdbx_description
1 polymer ?
#
loop_
_entity_poly.entity_id
_entity_poly.type
_entity_poly.pdbx_seq_one_letter_code
_entity_poly.pdbx_strand_id
1 'polypeptide(L)'
;RGLLEYMKPIYNGQIIIAESSSVVDSAAGFKNYGYLDLEKEYNVRFIDLNTTNGTPFFIIDSDLHQEKIQVADTYVDPNNYIISISRLKTHNAVVMTAGVKNIVMGAPLVKTDRNAGGHYKSRMHSGGSRFLHYNMFLLGQHVRPDFTIIDGVEGMEGDGPSGGTPVDHRIALAGEDV
;
A
#
# COMPACT_ATOMS: atom_id res chain seq x y z
N ARG A 1 13.11 -9.99 -1.71
CA ARG A 1 14.17 -10.68 -2.44
C ARG A 1 13.61 -11.94 -3.14
N GLY A 2 12.96 -12.87 -2.46
CA GLY A 2 12.47 -14.12 -3.06
C GLY A 2 11.63 -13.92 -4.34
N LEU A 3 10.74 -12.93 -4.38
CA LEU A 3 10.00 -12.58 -5.60
C LEU A 3 10.93 -12.12 -6.73
N LEU A 4 11.93 -11.32 -6.44
CA LEU A 4 12.90 -10.86 -7.45
C LEU A 4 13.73 -12.01 -8.03
N GLU A 5 14.13 -12.95 -7.20
CA GLU A 5 14.80 -14.20 -7.65
C GLU A 5 13.90 -15.01 -8.58
N TYR A 6 12.63 -15.16 -8.22
CA TYR A 6 11.65 -15.86 -9.05
C TYR A 6 11.42 -15.15 -10.39
N MET A 7 11.32 -13.82 -10.39
CA MET A 7 11.03 -13.03 -11.59
C MET A 7 12.23 -12.90 -12.53
N LYS A 8 13.44 -12.91 -12.03
CA LYS A 8 14.67 -12.68 -12.79
C LYS A 8 14.80 -13.51 -14.08
N PRO A 9 14.47 -14.81 -14.12
CA PRO A 9 14.54 -15.61 -15.35
C PRO A 9 13.35 -15.39 -16.32
N ILE A 10 12.25 -14.78 -15.87
CA ILE A 10 11.00 -14.69 -16.65
C ILE A 10 10.63 -13.27 -17.06
N TYR A 11 11.24 -12.26 -16.46
CA TYR A 11 10.95 -10.87 -16.72
C TYR A 11 12.22 -10.02 -16.80
N ASN A 12 12.43 -9.36 -17.94
CA ASN A 12 13.61 -8.54 -18.23
C ASN A 12 13.39 -7.03 -18.08
N GLY A 13 12.12 -6.60 -17.84
CA GLY A 13 11.78 -5.20 -17.66
C GLY A 13 12.25 -4.64 -16.31
N GLN A 14 12.14 -3.33 -16.16
CA GLN A 14 12.39 -2.69 -14.89
C GLN A 14 11.25 -2.97 -13.91
N ILE A 15 11.59 -3.41 -12.70
CA ILE A 15 10.64 -3.59 -11.61
C ILE A 15 10.68 -2.35 -10.72
N ILE A 16 9.52 -1.77 -10.44
CA ILE A 16 9.39 -0.65 -9.51
C ILE A 16 8.96 -1.20 -8.14
N ILE A 17 9.74 -0.89 -7.12
CA ILE A 17 9.39 -1.15 -5.72
C ILE A 17 8.95 0.18 -5.12
N ALA A 18 7.67 0.28 -4.83
CA ALA A 18 7.03 1.53 -4.44
C ALA A 18 6.40 1.42 -3.05
N GLU A 19 6.51 2.47 -2.26
CA GLU A 19 5.90 2.58 -0.94
C GLU A 19 5.37 4.01 -0.74
N SER A 20 4.31 4.15 0.04
CA SER A 20 3.82 5.45 0.49
C SER A 20 3.53 5.42 1.98
N SER A 21 4.56 5.63 2.77
CA SER A 21 4.44 5.67 4.22
C SER A 21 3.50 6.78 4.69
N SER A 22 2.76 6.52 5.78
CA SER A 22 1.89 7.51 6.42
C SER A 22 2.62 8.43 7.41
N VAL A 23 3.78 8.01 7.89
CA VAL A 23 4.42 8.65 9.05
C VAL A 23 5.86 9.06 8.75
N VAL A 24 6.60 8.24 8.02
CA VAL A 24 8.02 8.44 7.78
C VAL A 24 8.32 8.55 6.28
N ASP A 25 9.45 9.12 5.94
CA ASP A 25 9.98 9.13 4.59
C ASP A 25 10.26 7.70 4.11
N SER A 26 9.61 7.29 3.03
CA SER A 26 9.78 5.95 2.45
C SER A 26 11.20 5.72 1.94
N ALA A 27 11.87 6.77 1.42
CA ALA A 27 13.25 6.68 0.96
C ALA A 27 14.21 6.39 2.10
N ALA A 28 14.00 7.03 3.26
CA ALA A 28 14.76 6.70 4.48
C ALA A 28 14.48 5.26 4.94
N GLY A 29 13.24 4.79 4.81
CA GLY A 29 12.87 3.40 5.09
C GLY A 29 13.64 2.41 4.20
N PHE A 30 13.63 2.60 2.88
CA PHE A 30 14.37 1.76 1.96
C PHE A 30 15.86 1.66 2.28
N LYS A 31 16.47 2.80 2.65
CA LYS A 31 17.88 2.85 3.06
C LYS A 31 18.12 2.09 4.36
N ASN A 32 17.32 2.36 5.39
CA ASN A 32 17.52 1.81 6.73
C ASN A 32 17.35 0.29 6.79
N TYR A 33 16.46 -0.25 5.94
CA TYR A 33 16.23 -1.69 5.82
C TYR A 33 17.14 -2.38 4.78
N GLY A 34 18.07 -1.65 4.17
CA GLY A 34 19.02 -2.21 3.19
C GLY A 34 18.40 -2.60 1.85
N TYR A 35 17.20 -2.11 1.53
CA TYR A 35 16.55 -2.43 0.25
C TYR A 35 17.30 -1.87 -0.95
N LEU A 36 17.96 -0.73 -0.83
CA LEU A 36 18.67 -0.09 -1.94
C LEU A 36 19.81 -0.95 -2.51
N ASP A 37 20.34 -1.90 -1.73
CA ASP A 37 21.35 -2.82 -2.23
C ASP A 37 20.82 -3.76 -3.31
N LEU A 38 19.51 -3.97 -3.39
CA LEU A 38 18.88 -4.79 -4.43
C LEU A 38 19.06 -4.21 -5.84
N GLU A 39 19.26 -2.90 -5.98
CA GLU A 39 19.55 -2.26 -7.28
C GLU A 39 20.89 -2.71 -7.88
N LYS A 40 21.79 -3.25 -7.06
CA LYS A 40 23.08 -3.80 -7.51
C LYS A 40 22.94 -5.20 -8.12
N GLU A 41 21.87 -5.91 -7.78
CA GLU A 41 21.67 -7.33 -8.12
C GLU A 41 20.53 -7.56 -9.12
N TYR A 42 19.56 -6.61 -9.16
CA TYR A 42 18.34 -6.71 -9.96
C TYR A 42 18.06 -5.40 -10.71
N ASN A 43 17.34 -5.50 -11.83
CA ASN A 43 16.82 -4.33 -12.54
C ASN A 43 15.59 -3.76 -11.80
N VAL A 44 15.82 -3.17 -10.63
CA VAL A 44 14.79 -2.57 -9.79
C VAL A 44 15.03 -1.08 -9.58
N ARG A 45 13.97 -0.34 -9.27
CA ARG A 45 14.00 1.05 -8.88
C ARG A 45 13.06 1.26 -7.68
N PHE A 46 13.51 2.04 -6.71
CA PHE A 46 12.72 2.39 -5.53
C PHE A 46 12.06 3.77 -5.70
N ILE A 47 10.78 3.87 -5.35
CA ILE A 47 10.01 5.11 -5.45
C ILE A 47 9.23 5.35 -4.16
N ASP A 48 9.40 6.53 -3.57
CA ASP A 48 8.46 7.06 -2.59
C ASP A 48 7.27 7.68 -3.35
N LEU A 49 6.14 7.03 -3.30
CA LEU A 49 4.92 7.48 -4.00
C LEU A 49 4.42 8.84 -3.51
N ASN A 50 4.71 9.22 -2.28
CA ASN A 50 4.33 10.54 -1.76
C ASN A 50 5.02 11.70 -2.49
N THR A 51 6.10 11.42 -3.20
CA THR A 51 6.82 12.41 -4.02
C THR A 51 6.31 12.48 -5.47
N THR A 52 5.46 11.56 -5.88
CA THR A 52 4.92 11.50 -7.25
C THR A 52 3.70 12.41 -7.44
N ASN A 53 3.26 12.54 -8.68
CA ASN A 53 1.99 13.18 -9.00
C ASN A 53 0.81 12.32 -8.54
N GLY A 54 -0.37 12.91 -8.50
CA GLY A 54 -1.58 12.22 -8.10
C GLY A 54 -2.78 12.56 -8.96
N THR A 55 -3.56 11.54 -9.24
CA THR A 55 -4.88 11.66 -9.87
C THR A 55 -5.94 11.92 -8.82
N PRO A 56 -6.87 12.85 -9.05
CA PRO A 56 -7.95 13.15 -8.13
C PRO A 56 -8.99 12.02 -8.08
N PHE A 57 -9.38 11.65 -6.86
CA PHE A 57 -10.49 10.76 -6.56
C PHE A 57 -11.42 11.38 -5.54
N PHE A 58 -12.65 10.88 -5.47
CA PHE A 58 -13.64 11.34 -4.51
C PHE A 58 -14.02 10.21 -3.56
N ILE A 59 -13.96 10.52 -2.29
CA ILE A 59 -14.44 9.69 -1.18
C ILE A 59 -15.61 10.39 -0.50
N ILE A 60 -16.18 9.78 0.52
CA ILE A 60 -17.29 10.35 1.30
C ILE A 60 -16.79 10.68 2.70
N ASP A 61 -17.06 11.88 3.18
CA ASP A 61 -16.81 12.29 4.56
C ASP A 61 -17.93 11.84 5.52
N SER A 62 -17.81 12.19 6.80
CA SER A 62 -18.78 11.83 7.85
C SER A 62 -20.18 12.43 7.64
N ASP A 63 -20.29 13.51 6.88
CA ASP A 63 -21.54 14.21 6.58
C ASP A 63 -22.14 13.77 5.23
N LEU A 64 -21.59 12.71 4.64
CA LEU A 64 -21.96 12.15 3.33
C LEU A 64 -21.67 13.10 2.15
N HIS A 65 -20.77 14.06 2.32
CA HIS A 65 -20.32 14.91 1.24
C HIS A 65 -19.12 14.28 0.53
N GLN A 66 -18.98 14.63 -0.74
CA GLN A 66 -17.81 14.25 -1.50
C GLN A 66 -16.57 15.01 -1.01
N GLU A 67 -15.53 14.26 -0.67
CA GLU A 67 -14.23 14.80 -0.33
C GLU A 67 -13.18 14.36 -1.36
N LYS A 68 -12.45 15.33 -1.91
CA LYS A 68 -11.40 15.09 -2.91
C LYS A 68 -10.12 14.64 -2.24
N ILE A 69 -9.57 13.53 -2.73
CA ILE A 69 -8.23 13.04 -2.39
C ILE A 69 -7.33 12.98 -3.63
N GLN A 70 -6.04 12.78 -3.44
CA GLN A 70 -5.08 12.49 -4.51
C GLN A 70 -4.53 11.08 -4.32
N VAL A 71 -4.57 10.30 -5.38
CA VAL A 71 -4.08 8.92 -5.45
C VAL A 71 -2.86 8.90 -6.36
N ALA A 72 -1.79 8.21 -5.97
CA ALA A 72 -0.59 8.14 -6.78
C ALA A 72 -0.89 7.64 -8.20
N ASP A 73 -0.43 8.36 -9.21
CA ASP A 73 -0.68 8.05 -10.63
C ASP A 73 -0.26 6.63 -11.00
N THR A 74 0.78 6.11 -10.33
CA THR A 74 1.29 4.74 -10.53
C THR A 74 0.21 3.68 -10.34
N TYR A 75 -0.78 3.90 -9.46
CA TYR A 75 -1.85 2.93 -9.20
C TYR A 75 -2.98 2.96 -10.23
N VAL A 76 -3.08 4.02 -11.01
CA VAL A 76 -4.15 4.21 -11.99
C VAL A 76 -3.66 4.20 -13.43
N ASP A 77 -2.36 4.06 -13.65
CA ASP A 77 -1.78 3.87 -14.97
C ASP A 77 -2.07 2.43 -15.46
N PRO A 78 -2.87 2.26 -16.53
CA PRO A 78 -3.26 0.94 -17.03
C PRO A 78 -2.10 0.14 -17.64
N ASN A 79 -0.93 0.74 -17.81
CA ASN A 79 0.27 0.05 -18.30
C ASN A 79 1.07 -0.63 -17.17
N ASN A 80 0.71 -0.38 -15.92
CA ASN A 80 1.37 -0.99 -14.78
C ASN A 80 0.67 -2.29 -14.38
N TYR A 81 1.46 -3.34 -14.20
CA TYR A 81 1.04 -4.56 -13.51
C TYR A 81 1.40 -4.44 -12.03
N ILE A 82 0.41 -4.45 -11.16
CA ILE A 82 0.55 -4.13 -9.75
C ILE A 82 0.56 -5.40 -8.90
N ILE A 83 1.67 -5.63 -8.21
CA ILE A 83 1.79 -6.71 -7.23
C ILE A 83 1.73 -6.11 -5.83
N SER A 84 0.71 -6.48 -5.07
CA SER A 84 0.63 -6.16 -3.65
C SER A 84 1.42 -7.15 -2.83
N ILE A 85 2.36 -6.65 -2.02
CA ILE A 85 3.08 -7.48 -1.05
C ILE A 85 2.74 -6.94 0.34
N SER A 86 2.04 -7.73 1.14
CA SER A 86 1.60 -7.32 2.47
C SER A 86 1.94 -8.37 3.53
N ARG A 87 2.11 -7.91 4.77
CA ARG A 87 2.20 -8.80 5.92
C ARG A 87 0.79 -9.08 6.47
N LEU A 88 0.54 -10.33 6.85
CA LEU A 88 -0.71 -10.72 7.53
C LEU A 88 -0.71 -10.16 8.95
N LYS A 89 -1.61 -9.23 9.23
CA LYS A 89 -1.74 -8.64 10.57
C LYS A 89 -3.14 -8.12 10.84
N THR A 90 -3.53 -8.16 12.10
CA THR A 90 -4.74 -7.49 12.61
C THR A 90 -4.65 -5.97 12.47
N HIS A 91 -5.79 -5.31 12.52
CA HIS A 91 -5.89 -3.86 12.44
C HIS A 91 -7.16 -3.37 13.14
N ASN A 92 -6.99 -2.43 14.06
CA ASN A 92 -8.08 -1.92 14.91
C ASN A 92 -9.23 -1.24 14.14
N ALA A 93 -8.98 -0.65 12.98
CA ALA A 93 -10.01 0.05 12.21
C ALA A 93 -10.66 -0.81 11.10
N VAL A 94 -9.97 -1.84 10.57
CA VAL A 94 -10.42 -2.61 9.41
C VAL A 94 -10.26 -4.12 9.57
N VAL A 95 -10.20 -4.60 10.80
CA VAL A 95 -10.04 -6.00 11.19
C VAL A 95 -8.65 -6.54 10.86
N MET A 96 -8.22 -6.51 9.59
CA MET A 96 -6.92 -7.03 9.17
C MET A 96 -6.30 -6.21 8.04
N THR A 97 -4.99 -6.33 7.89
CA THR A 97 -4.25 -5.91 6.71
C THR A 97 -3.95 -7.14 5.86
N ALA A 98 -4.33 -7.04 4.59
CA ALA A 98 -4.07 -8.01 3.54
C ALA A 98 -3.95 -7.26 2.20
N GLY A 99 -4.09 -7.93 1.07
CA GLY A 99 -3.83 -7.36 -0.26
C GLY A 99 -4.60 -6.09 -0.57
N VAL A 100 -5.93 -6.14 -0.45
CA VAL A 100 -6.81 -4.98 -0.75
C VAL A 100 -6.47 -3.78 0.12
N LYS A 101 -6.48 -3.96 1.45
CA LYS A 101 -6.19 -2.85 2.38
C LYS A 101 -4.80 -2.28 2.15
N ASN A 102 -3.81 -3.11 1.84
CA ASN A 102 -2.45 -2.67 1.57
C ASN A 102 -2.39 -1.69 0.40
N ILE A 103 -2.97 -2.04 -0.74
CA ILE A 103 -2.98 -1.21 -1.94
C ILE A 103 -3.91 -0.01 -1.80
N VAL A 104 -5.15 -0.22 -1.39
CA VAL A 104 -6.16 0.86 -1.33
C VAL A 104 -5.78 1.94 -0.31
N MET A 105 -5.16 1.57 0.80
CA MET A 105 -4.63 2.54 1.77
C MET A 105 -3.20 2.99 1.46
N GLY A 106 -2.50 2.27 0.59
CA GLY A 106 -1.23 2.69 0.02
C GLY A 106 -1.38 3.80 -1.03
N ALA A 107 -2.48 3.81 -1.77
CA ALA A 107 -2.67 4.69 -2.92
C ALA A 107 -2.87 6.18 -2.59
N PRO A 108 -3.65 6.60 -1.57
CA PRO A 108 -3.79 8.01 -1.22
C PRO A 108 -2.47 8.62 -0.77
N LEU A 109 -2.11 9.77 -1.32
CA LEU A 109 -0.85 10.44 -1.06
C LEU A 109 -0.80 11.12 0.31
N VAL A 110 0.41 11.25 0.83
CA VAL A 110 0.73 12.11 1.97
C VAL A 110 1.59 13.26 1.46
N LYS A 111 1.00 14.45 1.33
CA LYS A 111 1.75 15.66 0.97
C LYS A 111 2.12 16.39 2.25
N THR A 112 3.41 16.61 2.45
CA THR A 112 3.93 17.30 3.64
C THR A 112 3.62 18.80 3.61
N ASP A 113 3.49 19.38 2.42
CA ASP A 113 3.03 20.74 2.24
C ASP A 113 1.50 20.81 2.40
N ARG A 114 1.05 21.53 3.43
CA ARG A 114 -0.39 21.76 3.69
C ARG A 114 -1.07 22.47 2.54
N ASN A 115 -0.36 23.30 1.78
CA ASN A 115 -0.89 23.98 0.59
C ASN A 115 -1.08 23.02 -0.58
N ALA A 116 -0.39 21.89 -0.61
CA ALA A 116 -0.53 20.82 -1.62
C ALA A 116 -1.64 19.80 -1.30
N GLY A 117 -2.50 20.07 -0.30
CA GLY A 117 -3.66 19.25 0.01
C GLY A 117 -3.51 18.34 1.23
N GLY A 118 -2.30 18.17 1.79
CA GLY A 118 -2.09 17.52 3.07
C GLY A 118 -2.14 15.99 3.03
N HIS A 119 -2.60 15.40 4.12
CA HIS A 119 -2.54 13.97 4.38
C HIS A 119 -3.81 13.25 3.90
N TYR A 120 -3.86 12.84 2.64
CA TYR A 120 -5.05 12.21 2.05
C TYR A 120 -5.40 10.84 2.67
N LYS A 121 -4.42 10.08 3.17
CA LYS A 121 -4.70 8.84 3.91
C LYS A 121 -5.53 9.07 5.17
N SER A 122 -5.31 10.17 5.89
CA SER A 122 -6.10 10.48 7.08
C SER A 122 -7.55 10.81 6.74
N ARG A 123 -7.82 11.38 5.57
CA ARG A 123 -9.18 11.66 5.09
C ARG A 123 -9.98 10.39 4.87
N MET A 124 -9.34 9.29 4.45
CA MET A 124 -9.98 7.98 4.34
C MET A 124 -10.60 7.50 5.67
N HIS A 125 -10.05 7.97 6.80
CA HIS A 125 -10.54 7.65 8.16
C HIS A 125 -11.57 8.65 8.69
N SER A 126 -11.92 9.68 7.94
CA SER A 126 -12.95 10.63 8.33
C SER A 126 -14.28 9.92 8.59
N GLY A 127 -14.88 10.11 9.79
CA GLY A 127 -16.10 9.42 10.16
C GLY A 127 -15.95 8.02 10.75
N GLY A 128 -14.71 7.54 11.01
CA GLY A 128 -14.44 6.27 11.68
C GLY A 128 -14.47 5.04 10.78
N SER A 129 -14.47 3.84 11.38
CA SER A 129 -14.27 2.57 10.67
C SER A 129 -15.31 2.30 9.58
N ARG A 130 -16.57 2.67 9.79
CA ARG A 130 -17.64 2.47 8.82
C ARG A 130 -17.37 3.23 7.51
N PHE A 131 -16.98 4.50 7.62
CA PHE A 131 -16.65 5.33 6.45
C PHE A 131 -15.34 4.87 5.81
N LEU A 132 -14.36 4.45 6.61
CA LEU A 132 -13.13 3.88 6.08
C LEU A 132 -13.40 2.66 5.21
N HIS A 133 -14.24 1.72 5.65
CA HIS A 133 -14.61 0.55 4.85
C HIS A 133 -15.32 0.94 3.56
N TYR A 134 -16.25 1.88 3.63
CA TYR A 134 -16.96 2.36 2.46
C TYR A 134 -16.02 3.07 1.46
N ASN A 135 -15.16 3.94 1.96
CA ASN A 135 -14.17 4.63 1.13
C ASN A 135 -13.13 3.67 0.53
N MET A 136 -12.73 2.64 1.27
CA MET A 136 -11.90 1.57 0.72
C MET A 136 -12.63 0.81 -0.40
N PHE A 137 -13.91 0.54 -0.25
CA PHE A 137 -14.71 -0.07 -1.32
C PHE A 137 -14.79 0.84 -2.55
N LEU A 138 -15.10 2.12 -2.39
CA LEU A 138 -15.15 3.09 -3.50
C LEU A 138 -13.82 3.16 -4.25
N LEU A 139 -12.73 3.35 -3.52
CA LEU A 139 -11.41 3.46 -4.13
C LEU A 139 -10.94 2.13 -4.74
N GLY A 140 -11.28 1.01 -4.12
CA GLY A 140 -10.94 -0.34 -4.58
C GLY A 140 -11.58 -0.73 -5.91
N GLN A 141 -12.61 0.00 -6.38
CA GLN A 141 -13.15 -0.20 -7.74
C GLN A 141 -12.17 0.28 -8.83
N HIS A 142 -11.22 1.13 -8.48
CA HIS A 142 -10.28 1.76 -9.39
C HIS A 142 -8.82 1.43 -9.09
N VAL A 143 -8.51 1.15 -7.83
CA VAL A 143 -7.17 0.89 -7.32
C VAL A 143 -7.16 -0.49 -6.67
N ARG A 144 -6.70 -1.48 -7.41
CA ARG A 144 -6.57 -2.86 -6.93
C ARG A 144 -5.32 -3.50 -7.52
N PRO A 145 -4.73 -4.48 -6.84
CA PRO A 145 -3.60 -5.21 -7.40
C PRO A 145 -4.07 -6.18 -8.50
N ASP A 146 -3.18 -6.46 -9.44
CA ASP A 146 -3.34 -7.55 -10.41
C ASP A 146 -2.93 -8.89 -9.79
N PHE A 147 -2.02 -8.83 -8.81
CA PHE A 147 -1.57 -10.01 -8.07
C PHE A 147 -1.29 -9.64 -6.61
N THR A 148 -1.62 -10.52 -5.69
CA THR A 148 -1.39 -10.32 -4.26
C THR A 148 -0.52 -11.40 -3.67
N ILE A 149 0.44 -11.00 -2.84
CA ILE A 149 1.23 -11.89 -1.98
C ILE A 149 1.03 -11.42 -0.54
N ILE A 150 0.62 -12.33 0.33
CA ILE A 150 0.46 -12.08 1.76
C ILE A 150 1.48 -12.95 2.49
N ASP A 151 2.44 -12.28 3.13
CA ASP A 151 3.41 -12.92 4.02
C ASP A 151 2.78 -13.11 5.41
N GLY A 152 2.52 -14.35 5.74
CA GLY A 152 2.05 -14.82 7.04
C GLY A 152 3.02 -15.82 7.66
N VAL A 153 4.30 -15.83 7.30
CA VAL A 153 5.30 -16.64 7.99
C VAL A 153 5.33 -16.24 9.46
N GLU A 154 5.55 -14.97 9.73
CA GLU A 154 5.26 -14.35 11.02
C GLU A 154 4.20 -13.26 10.82
N GLY A 155 3.02 -13.48 11.34
CA GLY A 155 1.93 -12.51 11.33
C GLY A 155 1.82 -11.75 12.65
N MET A 156 0.72 -10.99 12.80
CA MET A 156 0.39 -10.29 14.04
C MET A 156 -1.08 -10.50 14.36
N GLU A 157 -1.35 -10.81 15.62
CA GLU A 157 -2.70 -10.90 16.19
C GLU A 157 -2.90 -9.86 17.30
N GLY A 158 -4.15 -9.68 17.73
CA GLY A 158 -4.52 -8.77 18.83
C GLY A 158 -4.54 -7.31 18.39
N ASP A 159 -3.88 -6.43 19.13
CA ASP A 159 -3.97 -4.97 19.01
C ASP A 159 -3.11 -4.40 17.87
N GLY A 160 -3.42 -4.82 16.64
CA GLY A 160 -2.79 -4.27 15.43
C GLY A 160 -3.26 -2.85 15.09
N PRO A 161 -2.53 -2.12 14.24
CA PRO A 161 -1.52 -2.59 13.29
C PRO A 161 -0.07 -2.65 13.82
N SER A 162 0.20 -2.21 15.04
CA SER A 162 1.57 -2.11 15.56
C SER A 162 1.74 -2.57 17.01
N GLY A 163 0.66 -2.69 17.78
CA GLY A 163 0.67 -3.09 19.20
C GLY A 163 0.30 -4.55 19.44
N GLY A 164 0.12 -5.34 18.39
CA GLY A 164 -0.27 -6.73 18.52
C GLY A 164 0.88 -7.68 18.86
N THR A 165 0.54 -8.95 19.02
CA THR A 165 1.48 -10.02 19.34
C THR A 165 1.95 -10.72 18.06
N PRO A 166 3.26 -10.89 17.82
CA PRO A 166 3.76 -11.71 16.72
C PRO A 166 3.31 -13.17 16.87
N VAL A 167 2.89 -13.78 15.78
CA VAL A 167 2.44 -15.18 15.74
C VAL A 167 3.07 -15.89 14.55
N ASP A 168 3.68 -17.03 14.80
CA ASP A 168 4.32 -17.89 13.80
C ASP A 168 3.27 -18.75 13.08
N HIS A 169 2.60 -18.18 12.07
CA HIS A 169 1.58 -18.90 11.30
C HIS A 169 2.15 -19.82 10.24
N ARG A 170 3.36 -19.55 9.74
CA ARG A 170 4.05 -20.33 8.69
C ARG A 170 3.25 -20.49 7.40
N ILE A 171 2.50 -19.47 7.02
CA ILE A 171 1.72 -19.48 5.79
C ILE A 171 2.17 -18.37 4.85
N ALA A 172 1.96 -18.59 3.57
CA ALA A 172 2.01 -17.57 2.54
C ALA A 172 0.82 -17.77 1.60
N LEU A 173 0.18 -16.67 1.21
CA LEU A 173 -0.94 -16.69 0.27
C LEU A 173 -0.56 -15.87 -0.95
N ALA A 174 -0.93 -16.36 -2.13
CA ALA A 174 -0.72 -15.64 -3.37
C ALA A 174 -1.86 -15.93 -4.36
N GLY A 175 -2.29 -14.92 -5.11
CA GLY A 175 -3.36 -15.05 -6.07
C GLY A 175 -3.63 -13.77 -6.86
N GLU A 176 -4.37 -13.91 -7.96
CA GLU A 176 -4.83 -12.81 -8.82
C GLU A 176 -6.15 -12.21 -8.33
N ASP A 177 -6.90 -12.98 -7.55
CA ASP A 177 -8.18 -12.54 -6.98
C ASP A 177 -7.99 -12.07 -5.53
N VAL A 178 -8.59 -10.94 -5.15
CA VAL A 178 -8.44 -10.25 -3.86
C VAL A 178 -9.79 -9.86 -3.27
#